data_996b169c43a74504c5170e6975171603
#
_entry.id   996b169c43a74504c5170e6975171603
#
_cell.length_a   1.000
_cell.length_b   1.000
_cell.length_c   1.000
_cell.angle_alpha   90.00
_cell.angle_beta   90.00
_cell.angle_gamma   90.00
#
_symmetry.space_group_name_H-M   'P 1'
#
loop_
_entity.id
_entity.type
_entity.pdbx_description
1 polymer ?
#
loop_
_entity_poly.entity_id
_entity_poly.type
_entity_poly.pdbx_seq_one_letter_code
_entity_poly.pdbx_strand_id
1 'polypeptide(L)'
;MKRAVSRTEEKLKKLIEQTYVARLRRAQVCTERFSQEHLMTLREREVEELRAMAYLKVIEQPENKSAGEEERKNRVIGALVEEKKYRTALTSISRCQLKINRLNAEMSVLEAGIKKAESEEQLLFLEIEKA
;
A
#
# COMPACT_ATOMS: atom_id res chain seq x y z
N MET A 1 39.14 -25.49 -16.72
CA MET A 1 39.11 -24.19 -16.07
C MET A 1 38.33 -23.15 -16.84
N LYS A 2 38.60 -22.90 -18.12
CA LYS A 2 37.86 -21.93 -18.93
C LYS A 2 36.36 -22.19 -19.00
N ARG A 3 35.91 -23.44 -19.08
CA ARG A 3 34.46 -23.80 -19.10
C ARG A 3 33.76 -23.55 -17.76
N ALA A 4 34.46 -23.76 -16.62
CA ALA A 4 33.87 -23.51 -15.30
C ALA A 4 33.70 -22.02 -15.04
N VAL A 5 34.71 -21.20 -15.41
CA VAL A 5 34.63 -19.72 -15.31
C VAL A 5 33.51 -19.19 -16.23
N SER A 6 33.43 -19.70 -17.47
CA SER A 6 32.37 -19.30 -18.42
C SER A 6 30.96 -19.60 -17.91
N ARG A 7 30.75 -20.77 -17.29
CA ARG A 7 29.45 -21.13 -16.68
C ARG A 7 29.12 -20.23 -15.50
N THR A 8 30.10 -19.94 -14.67
CA THR A 8 29.95 -19.05 -13.52
C THR A 8 29.62 -17.64 -13.97
N GLU A 9 30.30 -17.14 -15.01
CA GLU A 9 30.00 -15.85 -15.61
C GLU A 9 28.59 -15.78 -16.19
N GLU A 10 28.14 -16.85 -16.89
CA GLU A 10 26.77 -16.92 -17.41
C GLU A 10 25.72 -16.92 -16.30
N LYS A 11 25.95 -17.67 -15.22
CA LYS A 11 25.07 -17.68 -14.06
C LYS A 11 24.99 -16.28 -13.43
N LEU A 12 26.15 -15.62 -13.30
CA LEU A 12 26.21 -14.26 -12.76
C LEU A 12 25.42 -13.27 -13.62
N LYS A 13 25.58 -13.33 -14.94
CA LYS A 13 24.83 -12.49 -15.87
C LYS A 13 23.32 -12.68 -15.73
N LYS A 14 22.85 -13.92 -15.69
CA LYS A 14 21.44 -14.25 -15.50
C LYS A 14 20.91 -13.72 -14.17
N LEU A 15 21.69 -13.89 -13.12
CA LEU A 15 21.34 -13.44 -11.77
C LEU A 15 21.25 -11.91 -11.71
N ILE A 16 22.18 -11.20 -12.32
CA ILE A 16 22.16 -9.73 -12.42
C ILE A 16 20.92 -9.26 -13.19
N GLU A 17 20.57 -9.91 -14.29
CA GLU A 17 19.36 -9.58 -15.04
C GLU A 17 18.09 -9.81 -14.22
N GLN A 18 17.98 -10.94 -13.52
CA GLN A 18 16.85 -11.24 -12.65
C GLN A 18 16.74 -10.23 -11.50
N THR A 19 17.86 -9.86 -10.90
CA THR A 19 17.88 -8.87 -9.83
C THR A 19 17.48 -7.50 -10.34
N TYR A 20 17.91 -7.13 -11.55
CA TYR A 20 17.52 -5.88 -12.19
C TYR A 20 15.98 -5.81 -12.39
N VAL A 21 15.39 -6.87 -12.96
CA VAL A 21 13.93 -6.98 -13.14
C VAL A 21 13.20 -6.88 -11.82
N ALA A 22 13.69 -7.57 -10.78
CA ALA A 22 13.11 -7.51 -9.44
C ALA A 22 13.18 -6.11 -8.82
N ARG A 23 14.28 -5.40 -9.01
CA ARG A 23 14.45 -4.01 -8.55
C ARG A 23 13.51 -3.05 -9.27
N LEU A 24 13.31 -3.23 -10.59
CA LEU A 24 12.34 -2.46 -11.35
C LEU A 24 10.92 -2.70 -10.83
N ARG A 25 10.57 -3.95 -10.58
CA ARG A 25 9.25 -4.29 -10.04
C ARG A 25 9.07 -3.69 -8.64
N ARG A 26 10.09 -3.74 -7.80
CA ARG A 26 10.08 -3.11 -6.47
C ARG A 26 9.79 -1.62 -6.56
N ALA A 27 10.43 -0.91 -7.49
CA ALA A 27 10.19 0.52 -7.70
C ALA A 27 8.75 0.79 -8.15
N GLN A 28 8.20 -0.04 -9.06
CA GLN A 28 6.80 0.06 -9.49
C GLN A 28 5.83 -0.17 -8.33
N VAL A 29 6.08 -1.20 -7.51
CA VAL A 29 5.26 -1.51 -6.34
C VAL A 29 5.28 -0.35 -5.34
N CYS A 30 6.45 0.25 -5.10
CA CYS A 30 6.58 1.44 -4.27
C CYS A 30 5.71 2.59 -4.76
N THR A 31 5.74 2.85 -6.08
CA THR A 31 4.95 3.92 -6.71
C THR A 31 3.46 3.63 -6.60
N GLU A 32 3.03 2.40 -6.88
CA GLU A 32 1.64 1.98 -6.74
C GLU A 32 1.15 2.12 -5.30
N ARG A 33 1.96 1.69 -4.34
CA ARG A 33 1.64 1.81 -2.91
C ARG A 33 1.47 3.27 -2.50
N PHE A 34 2.38 4.13 -2.91
CA PHE A 34 2.32 5.56 -2.64
C PHE A 34 1.05 6.18 -3.20
N SER A 35 0.67 5.83 -4.43
CA SER A 35 -0.58 6.28 -5.06
C SER A 35 -1.81 5.85 -4.27
N GLN A 36 -1.84 4.60 -3.79
CA GLN A 36 -2.95 4.10 -2.99
C GLN A 36 -3.04 4.77 -1.62
N GLU A 37 -1.91 5.01 -0.97
CA GLU A 37 -1.84 5.75 0.31
C GLU A 37 -2.35 7.18 0.14
N HIS A 38 -1.98 7.83 -0.95
CA HIS A 38 -2.44 9.19 -1.24
C HIS A 38 -3.95 9.23 -1.47
N LEU A 39 -4.48 8.31 -2.28
CA LEU A 39 -5.93 8.19 -2.53
C LEU A 39 -6.68 7.92 -1.23
N MET A 40 -6.18 7.02 -0.40
CA MET A 40 -6.77 6.72 0.91
C MET A 40 -6.84 7.96 1.80
N THR A 41 -5.78 8.75 1.86
CA THR A 41 -5.74 10.01 2.61
C THR A 41 -6.79 11.00 2.12
N LEU A 42 -6.97 11.13 0.80
CA LEU A 42 -8.00 11.98 0.21
C LEU A 42 -9.41 11.52 0.62
N ARG A 43 -9.66 10.21 0.61
CA ARG A 43 -10.96 9.64 0.99
C ARG A 43 -11.23 9.78 2.50
N GLU A 44 -10.21 9.66 3.32
CA GLU A 44 -10.32 9.90 4.77
C GLU A 44 -10.70 11.36 5.07
N ARG A 45 -10.11 12.31 4.35
CA ARG A 45 -10.50 13.73 4.46
C ARG A 45 -11.96 13.94 4.05
N GLU A 46 -12.39 13.32 2.96
CA GLU A 46 -13.78 13.38 2.52
C GLU A 46 -14.74 12.85 3.58
N VAL A 47 -14.38 11.74 4.23
CA VAL A 47 -15.14 11.16 5.35
C VAL A 47 -15.23 12.14 6.52
N GLU A 48 -14.12 12.77 6.90
CA GLU A 48 -14.10 13.76 7.98
C GLU A 48 -14.97 14.97 7.67
N GLU A 49 -14.92 15.47 6.45
CA GLU A 49 -15.76 16.58 5.99
C GLU A 49 -17.24 16.21 6.04
N LEU A 50 -17.61 15.02 5.58
CA LEU A 50 -18.98 14.53 5.62
C LEU A 50 -19.48 14.37 7.05
N ARG A 51 -18.63 13.88 7.96
CA ARG A 51 -18.96 13.77 9.38
C ARG A 51 -19.19 15.14 10.02
N ALA A 52 -18.33 16.10 9.71
CA ALA A 52 -18.48 17.48 10.21
C ALA A 52 -19.77 18.12 9.71
N MET A 53 -20.08 17.96 8.44
CA MET A 53 -21.32 18.46 7.84
C MET A 53 -22.57 17.82 8.45
N ALA A 54 -22.55 16.51 8.65
CA ALA A 54 -23.65 15.78 9.27
C ALA A 54 -23.87 16.24 10.72
N TYR A 55 -22.78 16.42 11.46
CA TYR A 55 -22.82 16.94 12.84
C TYR A 55 -23.47 18.33 12.90
N LEU A 56 -23.04 19.24 12.04
CA LEU A 56 -23.60 20.60 11.96
C LEU A 56 -25.08 20.58 11.64
N LYS A 57 -25.51 19.77 10.67
CA LYS A 57 -26.93 19.63 10.32
C LYS A 57 -27.78 19.12 11.49
N VAL A 58 -27.28 18.17 12.24
CA VAL A 58 -27.97 17.60 13.41
C VAL A 58 -28.10 18.65 14.50
N ILE A 59 -27.05 19.40 14.79
CA ILE A 59 -27.07 20.47 15.82
C ILE A 59 -28.03 21.58 15.47
N GLU A 60 -28.11 21.97 14.20
CA GLU A 60 -28.97 23.06 13.72
C GLU A 60 -30.45 22.72 13.80
N GLN A 61 -30.83 21.46 13.84
CA GLN A 61 -32.23 21.05 13.97
C GLN A 61 -32.76 21.38 15.37
N PRO A 62 -33.88 22.13 15.48
CA PRO A 62 -34.43 22.54 16.79
C PRO A 62 -34.73 21.37 17.72
N GLU A 63 -35.17 20.24 17.20
CA GLU A 63 -35.49 19.02 17.93
C GLU A 63 -34.28 18.39 18.63
N ASN A 64 -33.06 18.73 18.21
CA ASN A 64 -31.82 18.20 18.76
C ASN A 64 -31.19 19.12 19.81
N LYS A 65 -31.71 20.33 20.03
CA LYS A 65 -31.17 21.28 21.00
C LYS A 65 -31.26 20.77 22.44
N SER A 66 -32.30 20.02 22.77
CA SER A 66 -32.51 19.44 24.10
C SER A 66 -32.04 17.98 24.21
N ALA A 67 -31.58 17.39 23.11
CA ALA A 67 -31.10 16.01 23.09
C ALA A 67 -29.76 15.87 23.81
N GLY A 68 -29.54 14.74 24.48
CA GLY A 68 -28.27 14.40 25.09
C GLY A 68 -27.19 14.15 24.03
N GLU A 69 -25.93 14.17 24.46
CA GLU A 69 -24.76 14.01 23.60
C GLU A 69 -24.80 12.67 22.86
N GLU A 70 -25.18 11.60 23.53
CA GLU A 70 -25.23 10.26 22.96
C GLU A 70 -26.34 10.13 21.90
N GLU A 71 -27.49 10.73 22.13
CA GLU A 71 -28.59 10.78 21.17
C GLU A 71 -28.21 11.55 19.92
N ARG A 72 -27.49 12.67 20.08
CA ARG A 72 -26.97 13.46 18.95
C ARG A 72 -25.99 12.63 18.11
N LYS A 73 -25.08 11.90 18.75
CA LYS A 73 -24.14 11.00 18.07
C LYS A 73 -24.89 9.95 17.24
N ASN A 74 -25.91 9.33 17.81
CA ASN A 74 -26.70 8.32 17.12
C ASN A 74 -27.42 8.88 15.90
N ARG A 75 -27.93 10.11 15.99
CA ARG A 75 -28.58 10.79 14.85
C ARG A 75 -27.57 11.15 13.75
N VAL A 76 -26.35 11.56 14.13
CA VAL A 76 -25.26 11.80 13.17
C VAL A 76 -24.89 10.52 12.44
N ILE A 77 -24.72 9.41 13.16
CA ILE A 77 -24.42 8.11 12.58
C ILE A 77 -25.55 7.67 11.62
N GLY A 78 -26.81 7.82 12.03
CA GLY A 78 -27.97 7.49 11.18
C GLY A 78 -28.00 8.28 9.88
N ALA A 79 -27.72 9.59 9.95
CA ALA A 79 -27.64 10.45 8.78
C ALA A 79 -26.49 10.04 7.85
N LEU A 80 -25.31 9.70 8.40
CA LEU A 80 -24.16 9.27 7.62
C LEU A 80 -24.36 7.94 6.91
N VAL A 81 -24.97 6.98 7.59
CA VAL A 81 -25.25 5.65 7.00
C VAL A 81 -26.13 5.75 5.75
N GLU A 82 -27.05 6.72 5.72
CA GLU A 82 -27.92 6.97 4.56
C GLU A 82 -27.23 7.78 3.45
N GLU A 83 -26.12 8.44 3.74
CA GLU A 83 -25.38 9.25 2.77
C GLU A 83 -24.58 8.35 1.81
N LYS A 84 -24.93 8.37 0.53
CA LYS A 84 -24.26 7.58 -0.51
C LYS A 84 -22.76 7.91 -0.63
N LYS A 85 -22.41 9.20 -0.57
CA LYS A 85 -21.03 9.66 -0.66
C LYS A 85 -20.18 9.10 0.48
N TYR A 86 -20.73 9.07 1.70
CA TYR A 86 -20.06 8.53 2.87
C TYR A 86 -19.76 7.04 2.72
N ARG A 87 -20.76 6.26 2.31
CA ARG A 87 -20.59 4.81 2.07
C ARG A 87 -19.58 4.53 0.96
N THR A 88 -19.63 5.30 -0.12
CA THR A 88 -18.70 5.19 -1.24
C THR A 88 -17.27 5.51 -0.80
N ALA A 89 -17.08 6.56 0.00
CA ALA A 89 -15.77 6.91 0.54
C ALA A 89 -15.20 5.81 1.46
N LEU A 90 -16.03 5.26 2.36
CA LEU A 90 -15.61 4.15 3.22
C LEU A 90 -15.22 2.90 2.42
N THR A 91 -15.99 2.56 1.40
CA THR A 91 -15.69 1.44 0.51
C THR A 91 -14.37 1.67 -0.22
N SER A 92 -14.13 2.88 -0.70
CA SER A 92 -12.88 3.25 -1.36
C SER A 92 -11.68 3.13 -0.42
N ILE A 93 -11.81 3.57 0.84
CA ILE A 93 -10.76 3.42 1.87
C ILE A 93 -10.43 1.95 2.09
N SER A 94 -11.45 1.11 2.24
CA SER A 94 -11.26 -0.34 2.43
C SER A 94 -10.55 -0.98 1.23
N ARG A 95 -10.91 -0.60 0.01
CA ARG A 95 -10.24 -1.09 -1.21
C ARG A 95 -8.78 -0.65 -1.29
N CYS A 96 -8.50 0.61 -0.94
CA CYS A 96 -7.13 1.12 -0.88
C CYS A 96 -6.31 0.33 0.12
N GLN A 97 -6.85 0.06 1.32
CA GLN A 97 -6.18 -0.70 2.35
C GLN A 97 -5.85 -2.12 1.90
N LEU A 98 -6.77 -2.79 1.22
CA LEU A 98 -6.53 -4.13 0.67
C LEU A 98 -5.43 -4.13 -0.39
N LYS A 99 -5.42 -3.13 -1.27
CA LYS A 99 -4.37 -2.97 -2.28
C LYS A 99 -3.01 -2.69 -1.63
N ILE A 100 -2.96 -1.81 -0.64
CA ILE A 100 -1.73 -1.51 0.12
C ILE A 100 -1.20 -2.78 0.78
N ASN A 101 -2.06 -3.58 1.40
CA ASN A 101 -1.66 -4.83 2.04
C ASN A 101 -1.06 -5.82 1.03
N ARG A 102 -1.65 -5.96 -0.16
CA ARG A 102 -1.13 -6.79 -1.24
C ARG A 102 0.22 -6.30 -1.74
N LEU A 103 0.36 -4.99 -1.94
CA LEU A 103 1.61 -4.38 -2.38
C LEU A 103 2.71 -4.53 -1.33
N ASN A 104 2.40 -4.42 -0.06
CA ASN A 104 3.35 -4.65 1.03
C ASN A 104 3.81 -6.12 1.06
N ALA A 105 2.91 -7.07 0.84
CA ALA A 105 3.25 -8.48 0.76
C ALA A 105 4.18 -8.77 -0.44
N GLU A 106 3.86 -8.22 -1.61
CA GLU A 106 4.71 -8.32 -2.80
C GLU A 106 6.09 -7.69 -2.57
N MET A 107 6.14 -6.53 -1.92
CA MET A 107 7.38 -5.84 -1.56
C MET A 107 8.28 -6.72 -0.69
N SER A 108 7.71 -7.36 0.32
CA SER A 108 8.45 -8.27 1.22
C SER A 108 9.07 -9.43 0.46
N VAL A 109 8.32 -10.03 -0.46
CA VAL A 109 8.82 -11.13 -1.31
C VAL A 109 9.95 -10.65 -2.23
N LEU A 110 9.77 -9.49 -2.87
CA LEU A 110 10.80 -8.90 -3.75
C LEU A 110 12.08 -8.58 -2.99
N GLU A 111 11.97 -7.96 -1.83
CA GLU A 111 13.13 -7.61 -0.99
C GLU A 111 13.90 -8.84 -0.52
N ALA A 112 13.21 -9.89 -0.10
CA ALA A 112 13.83 -11.15 0.28
C ALA A 112 14.53 -11.81 -0.91
N GLY A 113 13.90 -11.81 -2.08
CA GLY A 113 14.48 -12.34 -3.31
C GLY A 113 15.71 -11.57 -3.77
N ILE A 114 15.68 -10.24 -3.73
CA ILE A 114 16.81 -9.37 -4.08
C ILE A 114 17.98 -9.63 -3.13
N LYS A 115 17.71 -9.69 -1.84
CA LYS A 115 18.75 -9.94 -0.82
C LYS A 115 19.43 -11.29 -1.01
N LYS A 116 18.66 -12.33 -1.29
CA LYS A 116 19.18 -13.65 -1.62
C LYS A 116 20.04 -13.62 -2.88
N ALA A 117 19.56 -12.97 -3.94
CA ALA A 117 20.28 -12.82 -5.19
C ALA A 117 21.59 -12.07 -5.03
N GLU A 118 21.61 -10.99 -4.24
CA GLU A 118 22.83 -10.24 -3.93
C GLU A 118 23.87 -11.11 -3.23
N SER A 119 23.46 -11.96 -2.29
CA SER A 119 24.32 -12.92 -1.63
C SER A 119 24.90 -13.94 -2.60
N GLU A 120 24.09 -14.46 -3.51
CA GLU A 120 24.53 -15.39 -4.56
C GLU A 120 25.51 -14.73 -5.54
N GLU A 121 25.25 -13.46 -5.91
CA GLU A 121 26.15 -12.68 -6.75
C GLU A 121 27.55 -12.55 -6.12
N GLN A 122 27.61 -12.24 -4.83
CA GLN A 122 28.87 -12.13 -4.09
C GLN A 122 29.66 -13.45 -4.10
N LEU A 123 28.97 -14.57 -3.89
CA LEU A 123 29.60 -15.88 -3.94
C LEU A 123 30.14 -16.21 -5.34
N LEU A 124 29.40 -15.88 -6.39
CA LEU A 124 29.83 -16.09 -7.76
C LEU A 124 31.03 -15.21 -8.14
N PHE A 125 31.07 -13.96 -7.68
CA PHE A 125 32.23 -13.08 -7.85
C PHE A 125 33.48 -13.65 -7.18
N LEU A 126 33.32 -14.17 -5.96
CA LEU A 126 34.46 -14.80 -5.26
C LEU A 126 34.97 -16.04 -6.00
N GLU A 127 34.06 -16.85 -6.59
CA GLU A 127 34.46 -17.98 -7.41
C GLU A 127 35.26 -17.56 -8.67
N ILE A 128 34.84 -16.48 -9.31
CA ILE A 128 35.51 -15.91 -10.49
C ILE A 128 36.90 -15.39 -10.12
N GLU A 129 37.02 -14.67 -9.00
CA GLU A 129 38.29 -14.15 -8.52
C GLU A 129 39.30 -15.24 -8.16
N LYS A 130 38.82 -16.37 -7.66
CA LYS A 130 39.69 -17.52 -7.31
C LYS A 130 40.16 -18.34 -8.51
N ALA A 131 39.46 -18.21 -9.62
CA ALA A 131 39.81 -18.91 -10.86
C ALA A 131 40.90 -18.13 -11.62
#